data_21fad5cfd7f3ee72b8f6edf36a8f6ee4
#
_entry.id   21fad5cfd7f3ee72b8f6edf36a8f6ee4
#
_cell.length_a   1.000
_cell.length_b   1.000
_cell.length_c   1.000
_cell.angle_alpha   90.00
_cell.angle_beta   90.00
_cell.angle_gamma   90.00
#
_symmetry.space_group_name_H-M   'P 1'
#
loop_
_entity.id
_entity.type
_entity.pdbx_description
1 polymer ?
#
loop_
_entity_poly.entity_id
_entity_poly.type
_entity_poly.pdbx_seq_one_letter_code
_entity_poly.pdbx_strand_id
1 'polypeptide(L)'
;MYRIVRKEALRPTVTLYEIEAPLIAKKAQPGQFIILRVDENGERIPITINAYNPEKGTVTIIVQTVGATTVKLSHMKEGDCL
;
A
#
# COMPACT_ATOMS: atom_id res chain seq x y z
N MET A 1 -9.79 3.39 7.96
CA MET A 1 -9.55 2.84 6.62
C MET A 1 -8.57 3.72 5.88
N TYR A 2 -7.77 3.14 5.03
CA TYR A 2 -6.69 3.85 4.35
C TYR A 2 -6.97 3.89 2.86
N ARG A 3 -7.12 5.10 2.33
CA ARG A 3 -7.50 5.30 0.93
C ARG A 3 -6.29 5.23 0.02
N ILE A 4 -6.44 4.54 -1.11
CA ILE A 4 -5.44 4.56 -2.17
C ILE A 4 -5.60 5.86 -2.95
N VAL A 5 -4.61 6.75 -2.87
CA VAL A 5 -4.67 8.05 -3.55
C VAL A 5 -3.96 8.03 -4.90
N ARG A 6 -3.08 7.05 -5.13
CA ARG A 6 -2.39 6.89 -6.40
C ARG A 6 -2.04 5.42 -6.61
N LYS A 7 -2.19 4.96 -7.84
CA LYS A 7 -1.80 3.63 -8.26
C LYS A 7 -1.08 3.72 -9.60
N GLU A 8 0.09 3.09 -9.70
CA GLU A 8 0.88 3.12 -10.92
C GLU A 8 1.48 1.74 -11.18
N ALA A 9 1.21 1.20 -12.36
CA ALA A 9 1.80 -0.06 -12.80
C ALA A 9 3.24 0.22 -13.27
N LEU A 10 4.23 -0.26 -12.54
CA LEU A 10 5.63 -0.11 -12.90
C LEU A 10 6.08 -1.18 -13.89
N ARG A 11 5.54 -2.39 -13.74
CA ARG A 11 5.76 -3.55 -14.59
C ARG A 11 4.47 -4.38 -14.56
N PRO A 12 4.31 -5.37 -15.44
CA PRO A 12 3.07 -6.16 -15.49
C PRO A 12 2.64 -6.76 -14.14
N THR A 13 3.60 -7.14 -13.30
CA THR A 13 3.30 -7.76 -12.00
C THR A 13 3.76 -6.91 -10.81
N VAL A 14 4.20 -5.67 -11.05
CA VAL A 14 4.71 -4.79 -9.99
C VAL A 14 3.95 -3.47 -10.04
N THR A 15 3.31 -3.12 -8.92
CA THR A 15 2.47 -1.92 -8.83
C THR A 15 2.88 -1.06 -7.64
N LEU A 16 2.93 0.24 -7.88
CA LEU A 16 3.14 1.24 -6.83
C LEU A 16 1.79 1.73 -6.32
N TYR A 17 1.65 1.83 -5.00
CA TYR A 17 0.47 2.42 -4.37
C TYR A 17 0.93 3.52 -3.42
N GLU A 18 0.31 4.69 -3.55
CA GLU A 18 0.40 5.75 -2.56
C GLU A 18 -0.88 5.73 -1.74
N ILE A 19 -0.75 5.59 -0.42
CA ILE A 19 -1.87 5.35 0.48
C ILE A 19 -1.94 6.47 1.50
N GLU A 20 -3.14 7.01 1.70
CA GLU A 20 -3.39 8.03 2.71
C GLU A 20 -3.41 7.38 4.09
N ALA A 21 -2.36 7.63 4.87
CA ALA A 21 -2.20 7.08 6.20
C ALA A 21 -1.41 8.09 7.07
N PRO A 22 -2.04 9.20 7.48
CA PRO A 22 -1.32 10.31 8.13
C PRO A 22 -0.53 9.92 9.37
N LEU A 23 -1.08 9.06 10.22
CA LEU A 23 -0.40 8.65 11.44
C LEU A 23 0.82 7.77 11.15
N ILE A 24 0.70 6.91 10.16
CA ILE A 24 1.82 6.05 9.74
C ILE A 24 2.90 6.90 9.07
N ALA A 25 2.50 7.81 8.18
CA ALA A 25 3.44 8.69 7.47
C ALA A 25 4.25 9.56 8.43
N LYS A 26 3.61 10.05 9.50
CA LYS A 26 4.25 10.91 10.49
C LYS A 26 5.33 10.17 11.28
N LYS A 27 5.16 8.87 11.50
CA LYS A 27 6.06 8.06 12.32
C LYS A 27 6.96 7.13 11.50
N ALA A 28 6.78 7.10 10.19
CA ALA A 28 7.51 6.17 9.34
C ALA A 28 9.01 6.47 9.30
N GLN A 29 9.78 5.41 9.15
CA GLN A 29 11.23 5.48 8.97
C GLN A 29 11.59 4.64 7.74
N PRO A 30 12.68 4.99 7.03
CA PRO A 30 13.12 4.20 5.88
C PRO A 30 13.34 2.74 6.25
N GLY A 31 12.88 1.82 5.41
CA GLY A 31 13.02 0.39 5.63
C GLY A 31 11.98 -0.23 6.56
N GLN A 32 11.13 0.57 7.16
CA GLN A 32 10.04 0.07 7.99
C GLN A 32 9.01 -0.67 7.11
N PHE A 33 8.37 -1.69 7.69
CA PHE A 33 7.28 -2.38 7.00
C PHE A 33 5.94 -2.13 7.69
N ILE A 34 4.86 -2.31 6.93
CA ILE A 34 3.49 -2.28 7.45
C ILE A 34 2.85 -3.63 7.21
N ILE A 35 1.84 -3.96 8.02
CA ILE A 35 1.02 -5.15 7.81
C ILE A 35 -0.21 -4.73 7.03
N LEU A 36 -0.37 -5.28 5.84
CA LEU A 36 -1.45 -4.95 4.95
C LEU A 36 -2.50 -6.06 4.93
N ARG A 37 -3.77 -5.66 4.97
CA ARG A 37 -4.90 -6.56 4.80
C ARG A 37 -5.87 -5.90 3.81
N VAL A 38 -6.20 -6.62 2.74
CA VAL A 38 -7.03 -6.07 1.66
C VAL A 38 -8.50 -5.98 2.06
N ASP A 39 -8.99 -6.97 2.80
CA ASP A 39 -10.36 -7.00 3.31
C ASP A 39 -10.40 -7.73 4.66
N GLU A 40 -11.60 -7.79 5.26
CA GLU A 40 -11.77 -8.39 6.58
C GLU A 40 -11.41 -9.87 6.63
N ASN A 41 -11.58 -10.58 5.53
CA ASN A 41 -11.27 -12.00 5.41
C ASN A 41 -9.91 -12.23 4.78
N GLY A 42 -9.20 -11.17 4.43
CA GLY A 42 -7.92 -11.24 3.75
C GLY A 42 -6.78 -11.61 4.68
N GLU A 43 -5.78 -12.24 4.09
CA GLU A 43 -4.54 -12.55 4.76
C GLU A 43 -3.76 -11.26 5.04
N ARG A 44 -3.07 -11.23 6.18
CA ARG A 44 -2.19 -10.11 6.52
C ARG A 44 -0.82 -10.36 5.93
N ILE A 45 -0.31 -9.38 5.18
CA ILE A 45 1.01 -9.50 4.55
C ILE A 45 1.90 -8.33 4.97
N PRO A 46 3.20 -8.55 5.22
CA PRO A 46 4.14 -7.49 5.50
C PRO A 46 4.62 -6.86 4.20
N ILE A 47 4.54 -5.53 4.12
CA ILE A 47 4.98 -4.78 2.95
C ILE A 47 5.92 -3.68 3.41
N THR A 48 7.08 -3.56 2.76
CA THR A 48 8.06 -2.52 3.09
C THR A 48 7.60 -1.16 2.57
N ILE A 49 7.74 -0.14 3.42
CA ILE A 49 7.48 1.23 3.03
C ILE A 49 8.65 1.73 2.19
N ASN A 50 8.38 2.11 0.93
CA ASN A 50 9.41 2.62 0.01
C ASN A 50 9.65 4.11 0.20
N ALA A 51 8.59 4.87 0.48
CA ALA A 51 8.68 6.30 0.70
C ALA A 51 7.52 6.75 1.58
N TYR A 52 7.66 7.92 2.16
CA TYR A 52 6.58 8.50 2.96
C TYR A 52 6.64 10.00 2.85
N ASN A 53 5.48 10.64 3.01
CA ASN A 53 5.35 12.09 2.96
C ASN A 53 4.52 12.57 4.14
N PRO A 54 5.14 13.01 5.24
CA PRO A 54 4.41 13.46 6.43
C PRO A 54 3.50 14.67 6.16
N GLU A 55 3.88 15.55 5.20
CA GLU A 55 3.08 16.72 4.87
C GLU A 55 1.78 16.34 4.19
N LYS A 56 1.83 15.39 3.26
CA LYS A 56 0.64 14.88 2.58
C LYS A 56 -0.08 13.83 3.39
N GLY A 57 0.58 13.24 4.38
CA GLY A 57 0.02 12.13 5.15
C GLY A 57 -0.08 10.84 4.36
N THR A 58 0.89 10.57 3.48
CA THR A 58 0.87 9.38 2.63
C THR A 58 2.10 8.52 2.81
N VAL A 59 1.93 7.23 2.53
CA VAL A 59 3.03 6.26 2.43
C VAL A 59 2.96 5.60 1.06
N THR A 60 4.13 5.27 0.53
CA THR A 60 4.24 4.63 -0.78
C THR A 60 4.78 3.22 -0.61
N ILE A 61 4.08 2.26 -1.18
CA ILE A 61 4.50 0.85 -1.19
C ILE A 61 4.58 0.36 -2.63
N ILE A 62 5.47 -0.61 -2.86
CA ILE A 62 5.59 -1.29 -4.15
C ILE A 62 5.32 -2.76 -3.90
N VAL A 63 4.35 -3.32 -4.63
CA VAL A 63 3.85 -4.68 -4.40
C VAL A 63 4.01 -5.50 -5.67
N GLN A 64 4.63 -6.68 -5.51
CA GLN A 64 4.67 -7.67 -6.58
C GLN A 64 3.46 -8.60 -6.45
N THR A 65 2.77 -8.84 -7.56
CA THR A 65 1.60 -9.73 -7.58
C THR A 65 2.07 -11.19 -7.63
N VAL A 66 2.02 -11.86 -6.47
CA VAL A 66 2.57 -13.22 -6.33
C VAL A 66 1.64 -14.21 -5.63
N GLY A 67 0.51 -13.79 -5.10
CA GLY A 67 -0.40 -14.67 -4.37
C GLY A 67 -1.80 -14.09 -4.31
N ALA A 68 -2.74 -14.83 -3.69
CA ALA A 68 -4.15 -14.44 -3.67
C ALA A 68 -4.39 -13.03 -3.12
N THR A 69 -3.73 -12.66 -2.03
CA THR A 69 -3.91 -11.35 -1.42
C THR A 69 -3.37 -10.24 -2.31
N THR A 70 -2.20 -10.42 -2.92
CA THR A 70 -1.63 -9.42 -3.83
C THR A 70 -2.41 -9.34 -5.14
N VAL A 71 -3.02 -10.43 -5.59
CA VAL A 71 -3.92 -10.41 -6.75
C VAL A 71 -5.17 -9.58 -6.43
N LYS A 72 -5.78 -9.77 -5.25
CA LYS A 72 -6.91 -8.94 -4.82
C LYS A 72 -6.52 -7.46 -4.76
N LEU A 73 -5.37 -7.16 -4.21
CA LEU A 73 -4.86 -5.79 -4.14
C LEU A 73 -4.70 -5.20 -5.55
N SER A 74 -4.24 -5.98 -6.52
CA SER A 74 -4.03 -5.52 -7.89
C SER A 74 -5.33 -5.10 -8.59
N HIS A 75 -6.49 -5.55 -8.09
CA HIS A 75 -7.80 -5.17 -8.60
C HIS A 75 -8.36 -3.90 -7.96
N MET A 76 -7.73 -3.40 -6.91
CA MET A 76 -8.15 -2.16 -6.25
C MET A 76 -7.70 -0.94 -7.04
N LYS A 77 -8.47 0.13 -6.95
CA LYS A 77 -8.28 1.36 -7.72
C LYS A 77 -8.03 2.54 -6.80
N GLU A 78 -7.56 3.63 -7.40
CA GLU A 78 -7.53 4.93 -6.71
C GLU A 78 -8.93 5.25 -6.19
N GLY A 79 -8.99 5.69 -4.93
CA GLY A 79 -10.24 5.95 -4.23
C GLY A 79 -10.76 4.76 -3.41
N ASP A 80 -10.30 3.54 -3.67
CA ASP A 80 -10.63 2.39 -2.84
C ASP A 80 -9.89 2.48 -1.50
N CYS A 81 -10.44 1.82 -0.49
CA CYS A 81 -9.85 1.80 0.86
C CYS A 81 -9.37 0.41 1.24
N LEU A 82 -8.28 0.40 1.97
CA LEU A 82 -7.71 -0.81 2.55
C LEU A 82 -8.13 -0.98 4.01
#